data_87d5e78b316374adb652f5f0d857383f
#
_entry.id   87d5e78b316374adb652f5f0d857383f
#
_cell.length_a   1.000
_cell.length_b   1.000
_cell.length_c   1.000
_cell.angle_alpha   90.00
_cell.angle_beta   90.00
_cell.angle_gamma   90.00
#
_symmetry.space_group_name_H-M   'P 1'
#
loop_
_entity.id
_entity.type
_entity.pdbx_description
1 polymer ?
#
loop_
_entity_poly.entity_id
_entity_poly.type
_entity_poly.pdbx_seq_one_letter_code
_entity_poly.pdbx_strand_id
1 'polypeptide(L)'
;VMLMKAADVHGLALTVFNNNEPIYKKTFGYKNAITKETIQSNTNFYGASLSKSVFAVLVMQLVEKGILDLDKPLQEYLPKPIYEYKPTKKWHDNYQDLKEDTLYHKITARMCLNHTSGFPNWRWDESDQKLRVNAIPGKRYSYSGEGLVYLQVILEHLLNKSLEQMMRENIFLPLKMNHSSYTWQPEFDMDYCLGHNTAGALYEKDKDNEARAASTLETTLDDYTLFTEAIFKNKLLKASTTTVMFSQQIK
;
A
#
# COMPACT_ATOMS: atom_id res chain seq x y z
N VAL A 1 -24.09 -14.56 -4.39
CA VAL A 1 -23.66 -15.96 -4.58
C VAL A 1 -23.70 -16.35 -6.07
N MET A 2 -24.81 -16.07 -6.79
CA MET A 2 -24.92 -16.42 -8.23
C MET A 2 -23.82 -15.74 -9.09
N LEU A 3 -23.57 -14.44 -8.91
CA LEU A 3 -22.50 -13.72 -9.61
C LEU A 3 -21.10 -14.24 -9.24
N MET A 4 -20.88 -14.64 -7.98
CA MET A 4 -19.61 -15.25 -7.56
C MET A 4 -19.32 -16.54 -8.33
N LYS A 5 -20.35 -17.40 -8.50
CA LYS A 5 -20.21 -18.63 -9.30
C LYS A 5 -19.92 -18.34 -10.77
N ALA A 6 -20.58 -17.33 -11.35
CA ALA A 6 -20.38 -16.96 -12.76
C ALA A 6 -19.00 -16.37 -13.03
N ALA A 7 -18.36 -15.79 -11.99
CA ALA A 7 -17.04 -15.17 -12.07
C ALA A 7 -15.91 -16.02 -11.45
N ASP A 8 -16.20 -17.27 -11.08
CA ASP A 8 -15.27 -18.18 -10.36
C ASP A 8 -14.63 -17.55 -9.11
N VAL A 9 -15.40 -16.68 -8.41
CA VAL A 9 -14.99 -16.06 -7.15
C VAL A 9 -15.34 -16.96 -5.98
N HIS A 10 -14.35 -17.53 -5.32
CA HIS A 10 -14.53 -18.49 -4.23
C HIS A 10 -14.85 -17.83 -2.89
N GLY A 11 -14.37 -16.60 -2.66
CA GLY A 11 -14.59 -15.87 -1.42
C GLY A 11 -14.76 -14.37 -1.67
N LEU A 12 -15.60 -13.72 -0.87
CA LEU A 12 -15.88 -12.29 -0.94
C LEU A 12 -16.11 -11.73 0.46
N ALA A 13 -15.45 -10.62 0.77
CA ALA A 13 -15.69 -9.79 1.94
C ALA A 13 -16.17 -8.41 1.48
N LEU A 14 -17.32 -7.94 1.99
CA LEU A 14 -18.01 -6.75 1.50
C LEU A 14 -18.49 -5.88 2.65
N THR A 15 -18.19 -4.58 2.57
CA THR A 15 -18.86 -3.53 3.37
C THR A 15 -19.46 -2.49 2.42
N VAL A 16 -20.71 -2.10 2.69
CA VAL A 16 -21.42 -1.02 2.00
C VAL A 16 -21.55 0.16 2.94
N PHE A 17 -21.17 1.34 2.45
CA PHE A 17 -21.30 2.60 3.18
C PHE A 17 -22.44 3.44 2.59
N ASN A 18 -23.18 4.11 3.47
CA ASN A 18 -24.13 5.15 3.11
C ASN A 18 -24.03 6.29 4.13
N ASN A 19 -23.98 7.54 3.66
CA ASN A 19 -23.80 8.72 4.51
C ASN A 19 -22.59 8.58 5.48
N ASN A 20 -21.48 8.04 4.98
CA ASN A 20 -20.24 7.79 5.73
C ASN A 20 -20.35 6.75 6.86
N GLU A 21 -21.45 5.99 6.92
CA GLU A 21 -21.66 4.92 7.89
C GLU A 21 -21.67 3.55 7.20
N PRO A 22 -21.04 2.52 7.80
CA PRO A 22 -21.17 1.15 7.31
C PRO A 22 -22.57 0.60 7.59
N ILE A 23 -23.38 0.46 6.54
CA ILE A 23 -24.78 -0.01 6.68
C ILE A 23 -24.96 -1.50 6.44
N TYR A 24 -23.97 -2.14 5.83
CA TYR A 24 -23.99 -3.57 5.55
C TYR A 24 -22.57 -4.11 5.51
N LYS A 25 -22.31 -5.18 6.26
CA LYS A 25 -21.01 -5.87 6.28
C LYS A 25 -21.26 -7.38 6.25
N LYS A 26 -20.68 -8.09 5.29
CA LYS A 26 -20.87 -9.53 5.14
C LYS A 26 -19.73 -10.20 4.39
N THR A 27 -19.49 -11.45 4.76
CA THR A 27 -18.59 -12.38 4.06
C THR A 27 -19.39 -13.47 3.37
N PHE A 28 -18.85 -13.96 2.25
CA PHE A 28 -19.46 -15.02 1.45
C PHE A 28 -18.38 -15.97 0.96
N GLY A 29 -18.73 -17.26 0.89
CA GLY A 29 -17.83 -18.28 0.34
C GLY A 29 -16.71 -18.68 1.30
N TYR A 30 -15.56 -19.02 0.74
CA TYR A 30 -14.52 -19.76 1.43
C TYR A 30 -13.17 -19.04 1.41
N LYS A 31 -12.44 -19.10 2.54
CA LYS A 31 -11.05 -18.68 2.63
C LYS A 31 -10.09 -19.69 1.96
N ASN A 32 -10.56 -20.92 1.81
CA ASN A 32 -9.88 -22.01 1.11
C ASN A 32 -10.92 -22.79 0.28
N ALA A 33 -10.78 -22.80 -1.04
CA ALA A 33 -11.73 -23.43 -1.95
C ALA A 33 -11.71 -24.97 -1.86
N ILE A 34 -10.62 -25.57 -1.39
CA ILE A 34 -10.46 -27.03 -1.27
C ILE A 34 -11.12 -27.52 0.02
N THR A 35 -10.77 -26.92 1.17
CA THR A 35 -11.30 -27.36 2.49
C THR A 35 -12.69 -26.84 2.77
N LYS A 36 -13.19 -25.85 2.00
CA LYS A 36 -14.49 -25.19 2.18
C LYS A 36 -14.64 -24.47 3.52
N GLU A 37 -13.52 -24.10 4.14
CA GLU A 37 -13.55 -23.26 5.32
C GLU A 37 -14.08 -21.85 4.97
N THR A 38 -15.10 -21.40 5.71
CA THR A 38 -15.79 -20.12 5.43
C THR A 38 -14.96 -18.92 5.87
N ILE A 39 -15.12 -17.81 5.15
CA ILE A 39 -14.56 -16.51 5.52
C ILE A 39 -15.37 -15.92 6.68
N GLN A 40 -14.65 -15.37 7.68
CA GLN A 40 -15.22 -14.53 8.73
C GLN A 40 -14.81 -13.07 8.51
N SER A 41 -15.42 -12.12 9.21
CA SER A 41 -15.09 -10.70 9.06
C SER A 41 -13.70 -10.35 9.57
N ASN A 42 -13.15 -11.16 10.47
CA ASN A 42 -11.78 -11.07 11.02
C ASN A 42 -10.78 -12.01 10.35
N THR A 43 -11.17 -12.76 9.32
CA THR A 43 -10.23 -13.55 8.52
C THR A 43 -9.26 -12.61 7.82
N ASN A 44 -7.95 -12.91 7.87
CA ASN A 44 -6.90 -12.09 7.26
C ASN A 44 -6.89 -12.25 5.74
N PHE A 45 -6.75 -11.13 5.04
CA PHE A 45 -6.59 -11.03 3.59
C PHE A 45 -5.29 -10.35 3.25
N TYR A 46 -4.63 -10.84 2.22
CA TYR A 46 -3.58 -10.11 1.54
C TYR A 46 -4.18 -8.92 0.79
N GLY A 47 -3.93 -7.72 1.30
CA GLY A 47 -4.49 -6.48 0.78
C GLY A 47 -3.89 -6.03 -0.55
N ALA A 48 -2.74 -6.60 -0.96
CA ALA A 48 -2.06 -6.24 -2.20
C ALA A 48 -2.03 -4.70 -2.37
N SER A 49 -2.55 -4.18 -3.48
CA SER A 49 -2.54 -2.74 -3.78
C SER A 49 -3.46 -1.88 -2.92
N LEU A 50 -4.29 -2.45 -2.03
CA LEU A 50 -4.96 -1.67 -0.97
C LEU A 50 -3.94 -1.04 -0.01
N SER A 51 -2.74 -1.61 0.08
CA SER A 51 -1.58 -1.05 0.80
C SER A 51 -1.36 0.42 0.47
N LYS A 52 -1.45 0.78 -0.81
CA LYS A 52 -1.17 2.13 -1.31
C LYS A 52 -2.09 3.18 -0.71
N SER A 53 -3.38 2.86 -0.57
CA SER A 53 -4.37 3.80 -0.01
C SER A 53 -4.12 4.07 1.47
N VAL A 54 -3.75 3.04 2.23
CA VAL A 54 -3.45 3.17 3.66
C VAL A 54 -2.15 3.94 3.87
N PHE A 55 -1.12 3.64 3.07
CA PHE A 55 0.15 4.39 3.08
C PHE A 55 -0.04 5.86 2.67
N ALA A 56 -0.88 6.14 1.67
CA ALA A 56 -1.16 7.52 1.25
C ALA A 56 -1.71 8.38 2.41
N VAL A 57 -2.53 7.81 3.29
CA VAL A 57 -3.03 8.53 4.47
C VAL A 57 -1.89 8.87 5.44
N LEU A 58 -0.95 7.96 5.70
CA LEU A 58 0.25 8.26 6.48
C LEU A 58 1.04 9.41 5.86
N VAL A 59 1.26 9.38 4.55
CA VAL A 59 1.98 10.45 3.84
C VAL A 59 1.26 11.80 4.05
N MET A 60 -0.05 11.84 3.89
CA MET A 60 -0.82 13.07 4.08
C MET A 60 -0.83 13.55 5.54
N GLN A 61 -0.75 12.67 6.53
CA GLN A 61 -0.52 13.06 7.93
C GLN A 61 0.84 13.72 8.14
N LEU A 62 1.89 13.22 7.47
CA LEU A 62 3.22 13.85 7.53
C LEU A 62 3.23 15.22 6.85
N VAL A 63 2.44 15.39 5.80
CA VAL A 63 2.23 16.70 5.15
C VAL A 63 1.51 17.67 6.12
N GLU A 64 0.45 17.25 6.80
CA GLU A 64 -0.25 18.08 7.78
C GLU A 64 0.64 18.53 8.96
N LYS A 65 1.59 17.68 9.33
CA LYS A 65 2.60 17.95 10.38
C LYS A 65 3.74 18.85 9.90
N GLY A 66 3.79 19.21 8.60
CA GLY A 66 4.86 20.00 8.00
C GLY A 66 6.21 19.24 7.91
N ILE A 67 6.19 17.92 8.07
CA ILE A 67 7.37 17.04 7.97
C ILE A 67 7.73 16.80 6.49
N LEU A 68 6.70 16.69 5.65
CA LEU A 68 6.82 16.44 4.21
C LEU A 68 6.06 17.50 3.42
N ASP A 69 6.68 18.02 2.38
CA ASP A 69 6.03 18.81 1.34
C ASP A 69 5.76 17.92 0.12
N LEU A 70 4.53 17.93 -0.39
CA LEU A 70 4.13 17.09 -1.52
C LEU A 70 4.91 17.39 -2.81
N ASP A 71 5.37 18.63 -2.96
CA ASP A 71 5.96 19.14 -4.21
C ASP A 71 7.47 19.37 -4.12
N LYS A 72 8.06 19.19 -2.93
CA LYS A 72 9.51 19.20 -2.77
C LYS A 72 10.14 17.90 -3.28
N PRO A 73 11.23 17.95 -4.05
CA PRO A 73 11.94 16.75 -4.48
C PRO A 73 12.35 15.86 -3.31
N LEU A 74 12.04 14.57 -3.40
CA LEU A 74 12.26 13.62 -2.30
C LEU A 74 13.74 13.46 -1.94
N GLN A 75 14.62 13.52 -2.93
CA GLN A 75 16.07 13.42 -2.71
C GLN A 75 16.60 14.53 -1.78
N GLU A 76 15.94 15.69 -1.71
CA GLU A 76 16.37 16.81 -0.87
C GLU A 76 16.09 16.60 0.63
N TYR A 77 15.36 15.55 0.99
CA TYR A 77 15.16 15.14 2.39
C TYR A 77 16.30 14.27 2.94
N LEU A 78 17.19 13.81 2.07
CA LEU A 78 18.31 12.96 2.44
C LEU A 78 19.62 13.75 2.43
N PRO A 79 20.54 13.49 3.39
CA PRO A 79 21.85 14.17 3.45
C PRO A 79 22.82 13.72 2.35
N LYS A 80 22.52 12.62 1.66
CA LYS A 80 23.34 12.09 0.55
C LYS A 80 22.44 11.41 -0.50
N PRO A 81 22.94 11.19 -1.73
CA PRO A 81 22.18 10.48 -2.76
C PRO A 81 21.67 9.12 -2.30
N ILE A 82 20.44 8.77 -2.68
CA ILE A 82 19.80 7.52 -2.23
C ILE A 82 20.59 6.27 -2.66
N TYR A 83 21.26 6.30 -3.79
CA TYR A 83 22.08 5.19 -4.29
C TYR A 83 23.37 4.94 -3.46
N GLU A 84 23.73 5.86 -2.53
CA GLU A 84 24.86 5.68 -1.61
C GLU A 84 24.49 4.95 -0.33
N TYR A 85 23.20 4.70 -0.11
CA TYR A 85 22.76 3.88 1.02
C TYR A 85 22.94 2.41 0.69
N LYS A 86 23.45 1.65 1.66
CA LYS A 86 23.58 0.20 1.52
C LYS A 86 22.21 -0.44 1.63
N PRO A 87 21.82 -1.31 0.71
CA PRO A 87 20.59 -2.07 0.82
C PRO A 87 20.55 -2.89 2.11
N THR A 88 19.41 -2.90 2.77
CA THR A 88 19.13 -3.69 3.98
C THR A 88 18.03 -4.71 3.73
N LYS A 89 17.29 -4.55 2.64
CA LYS A 89 16.18 -5.39 2.21
C LYS A 89 16.55 -6.19 0.97
N LYS A 90 15.88 -7.32 0.79
CA LYS A 90 16.14 -8.20 -0.35
C LYS A 90 15.62 -7.61 -1.66
N TRP A 91 14.47 -6.91 -1.62
CA TRP A 91 13.69 -6.69 -2.82
C TRP A 91 13.58 -5.23 -3.29
N HIS A 92 13.73 -4.22 -2.42
CA HIS A 92 13.23 -2.92 -2.78
C HIS A 92 14.06 -1.69 -2.39
N ASP A 93 15.12 -1.80 -1.61
CA ASP A 93 15.90 -0.65 -1.14
C ASP A 93 17.27 -0.48 -1.81
N ASN A 94 17.56 -1.22 -2.87
CA ASN A 94 18.74 -1.02 -3.69
C ASN A 94 18.46 0.00 -4.79
N TYR A 95 19.12 1.16 -4.70
CA TYR A 95 18.96 2.26 -5.66
C TYR A 95 20.25 2.55 -6.45
N GLN A 96 21.23 1.64 -6.47
CA GLN A 96 22.50 1.83 -7.18
C GLN A 96 22.32 2.10 -8.68
N ASP A 97 21.28 1.58 -9.29
CA ASP A 97 20.96 1.82 -10.71
C ASP A 97 20.64 3.29 -11.01
N LEU A 98 20.26 4.09 -10.01
CA LEU A 98 19.96 5.52 -10.19
C LEU A 98 21.20 6.43 -10.22
N LYS A 99 22.39 5.89 -10.02
CA LYS A 99 23.63 6.71 -9.94
C LYS A 99 23.84 7.60 -11.16
N GLU A 100 23.54 7.09 -12.35
CA GLU A 100 23.70 7.83 -13.62
C GLU A 100 22.35 8.43 -14.11
N ASP A 101 21.26 8.20 -13.39
CA ASP A 101 19.94 8.74 -13.74
C ASP A 101 19.68 10.06 -13.00
N THR A 102 19.62 11.16 -13.75
CA THR A 102 19.40 12.49 -13.16
C THR A 102 17.93 12.83 -12.93
N LEU A 103 17.00 12.07 -13.51
CA LEU A 103 15.55 12.36 -13.44
C LEU A 103 14.98 12.10 -12.05
N TYR A 104 15.51 11.12 -11.30
CA TYR A 104 15.01 10.82 -9.97
C TYR A 104 15.09 12.00 -9.00
N HIS A 105 16.05 12.94 -9.21
CA HIS A 105 16.17 14.16 -8.42
C HIS A 105 14.92 15.06 -8.49
N LYS A 106 14.04 14.86 -9.48
CA LYS A 106 12.82 15.66 -9.67
C LYS A 106 11.58 15.01 -9.06
N ILE A 107 11.68 13.76 -8.60
CA ILE A 107 10.54 13.02 -8.11
C ILE A 107 10.10 13.57 -6.75
N THR A 108 8.80 13.89 -6.64
CA THR A 108 8.16 14.40 -5.43
C THR A 108 7.21 13.37 -4.83
N ALA A 109 6.77 13.60 -3.58
CA ALA A 109 5.79 12.73 -2.94
C ALA A 109 4.45 12.70 -3.72
N ARG A 110 4.01 13.83 -4.24
CA ARG A 110 2.81 13.91 -5.11
C ARG A 110 2.95 13.00 -6.33
N MET A 111 4.10 13.01 -6.99
CA MET A 111 4.35 12.19 -8.18
C MET A 111 4.37 10.70 -7.87
N CYS A 112 4.80 10.31 -6.69
CA CYS A 112 4.71 8.93 -6.23
C CYS A 112 3.26 8.52 -5.96
N LEU A 113 2.49 9.34 -5.24
CA LEU A 113 1.11 9.06 -4.86
C LEU A 113 0.14 9.04 -6.05
N ASN A 114 0.34 9.89 -7.05
CA ASN A 114 -0.52 9.97 -8.23
C ASN A 114 0.02 9.18 -9.44
N HIS A 115 1.05 8.36 -9.24
CA HIS A 115 1.64 7.51 -10.27
C HIS A 115 2.21 8.26 -11.47
N THR A 116 2.85 9.40 -11.23
CA THR A 116 3.57 10.17 -12.26
C THR A 116 5.08 10.25 -12.02
N SER A 117 5.63 9.40 -11.14
CA SER A 117 7.06 9.39 -10.81
C SER A 117 7.96 9.05 -12.00
N GLY A 118 7.43 8.35 -13.00
CA GLY A 118 8.19 7.83 -14.13
C GLY A 118 8.87 6.49 -13.87
N PHE A 119 8.82 5.97 -12.64
CA PHE A 119 9.30 4.63 -12.34
C PHE A 119 8.38 3.55 -12.93
N PRO A 120 8.89 2.33 -13.25
CA PRO A 120 8.09 1.18 -13.65
C PRO A 120 7.14 0.73 -12.53
N ASN A 121 6.25 -0.22 -12.81
CA ASN A 121 5.47 -0.84 -11.74
C ASN A 121 6.41 -1.57 -10.78
N TRP A 122 7.21 -2.48 -11.30
CA TRP A 122 8.23 -3.18 -10.53
C TRP A 122 9.50 -3.33 -11.36
N ARG A 123 10.68 -3.16 -10.73
CA ARG A 123 11.98 -3.37 -11.39
C ARG A 123 12.19 -4.82 -11.84
N TRP A 124 11.61 -5.78 -11.13
CA TRP A 124 11.73 -7.20 -11.51
C TRP A 124 10.87 -7.59 -12.71
N ASP A 125 9.95 -6.73 -13.17
CA ASP A 125 9.22 -6.91 -14.43
C ASP A 125 10.04 -6.42 -15.63
N GLU A 126 11.10 -5.64 -15.40
CA GLU A 126 12.02 -5.18 -16.45
C GLU A 126 12.97 -6.32 -16.85
N SER A 127 13.33 -6.39 -18.14
CA SER A 127 14.12 -7.49 -18.69
C SER A 127 15.50 -7.69 -18.04
N ASP A 128 16.11 -6.61 -17.53
CA ASP A 128 17.40 -6.59 -16.85
C ASP A 128 17.26 -6.34 -15.33
N GLN A 129 16.04 -6.30 -14.81
CA GLN A 129 15.68 -6.09 -13.41
C GLN A 129 16.27 -4.80 -12.79
N LYS A 130 16.54 -3.78 -13.61
CA LYS A 130 17.10 -2.51 -13.15
C LYS A 130 16.04 -1.44 -12.96
N LEU A 131 16.22 -0.65 -11.93
CA LEU A 131 15.37 0.51 -11.67
C LEU A 131 15.85 1.73 -12.49
N ARG A 132 14.95 2.30 -13.28
CA ARG A 132 15.18 3.53 -14.05
C ARG A 132 13.97 4.43 -14.03
N VAL A 133 14.17 5.71 -14.25
CA VAL A 133 13.06 6.65 -14.51
C VAL A 133 12.71 6.60 -16.00
N ASN A 134 11.70 5.79 -16.38
CA ASN A 134 11.33 5.51 -17.78
C ASN A 134 10.57 6.65 -18.46
N ALA A 135 10.15 7.68 -17.72
CA ALA A 135 9.44 8.85 -18.24
C ALA A 135 9.75 10.10 -17.43
N ILE A 136 9.60 11.28 -18.04
CA ILE A 136 9.81 12.55 -17.34
C ILE A 136 8.83 12.65 -16.16
N PRO A 137 9.31 12.80 -14.91
CA PRO A 137 8.47 12.89 -13.73
C PRO A 137 7.41 14.01 -13.85
N GLY A 138 6.19 13.70 -13.45
CA GLY A 138 5.06 14.62 -13.48
C GLY A 138 4.35 14.76 -14.84
N LYS A 139 4.83 14.12 -15.92
CA LYS A 139 4.28 14.34 -17.27
C LYS A 139 3.22 13.34 -17.69
N ARG A 140 3.23 12.15 -17.13
CA ARG A 140 2.34 11.08 -17.59
C ARG A 140 2.01 10.14 -16.43
N TYR A 141 0.76 9.70 -16.37
CA TYR A 141 0.35 8.60 -15.50
C TYR A 141 0.98 7.29 -15.97
N SER A 142 1.61 6.58 -15.04
CA SER A 142 2.10 5.21 -15.22
C SER A 142 2.07 4.53 -13.86
N TYR A 143 1.16 3.57 -13.68
CA TYR A 143 1.01 2.88 -12.39
C TYR A 143 2.34 2.31 -11.93
N SER A 144 2.75 2.66 -10.70
CA SER A 144 4.08 2.37 -10.18
C SER A 144 4.04 1.94 -8.72
N GLY A 145 4.42 0.69 -8.46
CA GLY A 145 4.75 0.21 -7.12
C GLY A 145 6.09 0.77 -6.65
N GLU A 146 7.09 0.85 -7.55
CA GLU A 146 8.41 1.41 -7.26
C GLU A 146 8.33 2.86 -6.78
N GLY A 147 7.43 3.68 -7.33
CA GLY A 147 7.26 5.07 -6.87
C GLY A 147 6.81 5.14 -5.41
N LEU A 148 5.88 4.29 -4.99
CA LEU A 148 5.42 4.24 -3.60
C LEU A 148 6.51 3.70 -2.66
N VAL A 149 7.27 2.70 -3.11
CA VAL A 149 8.39 2.14 -2.33
C VAL A 149 9.54 3.13 -2.24
N TYR A 150 9.84 3.89 -3.30
CA TYR A 150 10.82 4.98 -3.24
C TYR A 150 10.45 6.02 -2.18
N LEU A 151 9.18 6.47 -2.16
CA LEU A 151 8.68 7.37 -1.12
C LEU A 151 8.79 6.75 0.28
N GLN A 152 8.43 5.47 0.43
CA GLN A 152 8.60 4.74 1.69
C GLN A 152 10.04 4.79 2.19
N VAL A 153 11.02 4.43 1.35
CA VAL A 153 12.43 4.36 1.75
C VAL A 153 12.98 5.74 2.13
N ILE A 154 12.56 6.80 1.42
CA ILE A 154 12.88 8.18 1.81
C ILE A 154 12.34 8.50 3.22
N LEU A 155 11.07 8.13 3.50
CA LEU A 155 10.46 8.37 4.81
C LEU A 155 11.10 7.52 5.92
N GLU A 156 11.47 6.28 5.63
CA GLU A 156 12.19 5.42 6.60
C GLU A 156 13.54 6.04 7.00
N HIS A 157 14.29 6.58 6.04
CA HIS A 157 15.53 7.31 6.34
C HIS A 157 15.29 8.64 7.05
N LEU A 158 14.32 9.43 6.60
CA LEU A 158 14.00 10.73 7.18
C LEU A 158 13.57 10.63 8.65
N LEU A 159 12.76 9.63 8.98
CA LEU A 159 12.15 9.47 10.30
C LEU A 159 12.90 8.45 11.17
N ASN A 160 13.87 7.73 10.62
CA ASN A 160 14.57 6.62 11.28
C ASN A 160 13.59 5.60 11.89
N LYS A 161 12.55 5.25 11.14
CA LYS A 161 11.50 4.30 11.53
C LYS A 161 11.17 3.39 10.36
N SER A 162 10.89 2.11 10.62
CA SER A 162 10.39 1.21 9.58
C SER A 162 8.97 1.59 9.15
N LEU A 163 8.58 1.19 7.92
CA LEU A 163 7.20 1.36 7.45
C LEU A 163 6.20 0.77 8.43
N GLU A 164 6.41 -0.47 8.88
CA GLU A 164 5.50 -1.13 9.83
C GLU A 164 5.33 -0.31 11.10
N GLN A 165 6.43 0.21 11.67
CA GLN A 165 6.35 1.04 12.87
C GLN A 165 5.55 2.33 12.61
N MET A 166 5.80 3.02 11.49
CA MET A 166 5.07 4.24 11.12
C MET A 166 3.58 3.99 10.95
N MET A 167 3.21 2.90 10.26
CA MET A 167 1.83 2.53 10.02
C MET A 167 1.12 2.15 11.32
N ARG A 168 1.77 1.35 12.16
CA ARG A 168 1.24 0.94 13.46
C ARG A 168 0.94 2.14 14.35
N GLU A 169 1.92 3.06 14.50
CA GLU A 169 1.78 4.23 15.38
C GLU A 169 0.74 5.25 14.91
N ASN A 170 0.62 5.47 13.59
CA ASN A 170 -0.18 6.57 13.05
C ASN A 170 -1.54 6.13 12.50
N ILE A 171 -1.73 4.85 12.15
CA ILE A 171 -2.95 4.34 11.53
C ILE A 171 -3.56 3.20 12.36
N PHE A 172 -2.82 2.10 12.57
CA PHE A 172 -3.42 0.88 13.11
C PHE A 172 -3.83 1.02 14.57
N LEU A 173 -2.95 1.49 15.46
CA LEU A 173 -3.28 1.68 16.87
C LEU A 173 -4.38 2.73 17.10
N PRO A 174 -4.33 3.93 16.48
CA PRO A 174 -5.39 4.93 16.63
C PRO A 174 -6.77 4.45 16.21
N LEU A 175 -6.84 3.60 15.19
CA LEU A 175 -8.10 3.03 14.67
C LEU A 175 -8.46 1.69 15.29
N LYS A 176 -7.63 1.12 16.17
CA LYS A 176 -7.79 -0.24 16.73
C LYS A 176 -7.86 -1.34 15.65
N MET A 177 -7.09 -1.18 14.58
CA MET A 177 -6.91 -2.16 13.52
C MET A 177 -5.92 -3.22 14.00
N ASN A 178 -6.36 -4.08 14.90
CA ASN A 178 -5.49 -5.01 15.64
C ASN A 178 -5.03 -6.22 14.80
N HIS A 179 -5.65 -6.44 13.64
CA HIS A 179 -5.36 -7.53 12.72
C HIS A 179 -4.82 -7.03 11.38
N SER A 180 -4.13 -5.85 11.40
CA SER A 180 -3.51 -5.25 10.22
C SER A 180 -2.03 -5.01 10.44
N SER A 181 -1.22 -5.32 9.42
CA SER A 181 0.24 -5.14 9.43
C SER A 181 0.77 -5.10 7.99
N TYR A 182 1.93 -4.48 7.77
CA TYR A 182 2.66 -4.57 6.49
C TYR A 182 3.68 -5.72 6.47
N THR A 183 3.76 -6.49 7.54
CA THR A 183 4.58 -7.70 7.62
C THR A 183 3.72 -8.84 8.12
N TRP A 184 4.06 -10.08 7.73
CA TRP A 184 3.37 -11.25 8.27
C TRP A 184 3.54 -11.32 9.79
N GLN A 185 2.44 -11.54 10.51
CA GLN A 185 2.44 -11.73 11.96
C GLN A 185 2.11 -13.18 12.29
N PRO A 186 2.69 -13.78 13.35
CA PRO A 186 2.43 -15.17 13.73
C PRO A 186 0.94 -15.47 13.97
N GLU A 187 0.19 -14.51 14.49
CA GLU A 187 -1.25 -14.64 14.77
C GLU A 187 -2.07 -14.84 13.49
N PHE A 188 -1.60 -14.38 12.34
CA PHE A 188 -2.29 -14.55 11.05
C PHE A 188 -2.30 -16.00 10.59
N ASP A 189 -1.38 -16.85 11.10
CA ASP A 189 -1.37 -18.28 10.80
C ASP A 189 -2.65 -19.01 11.23
N MET A 190 -3.41 -18.44 12.15
CA MET A 190 -4.63 -19.04 12.68
C MET A 190 -5.81 -18.91 11.72
N ASP A 191 -5.89 -17.81 10.94
CA ASP A 191 -7.06 -17.57 10.08
C ASP A 191 -6.73 -16.58 8.93
N TYR A 192 -6.43 -17.11 7.73
CA TYR A 192 -6.13 -16.30 6.56
C TYR A 192 -6.72 -16.88 5.27
N CYS A 193 -6.96 -16.01 4.30
CA CYS A 193 -7.42 -16.39 2.98
C CYS A 193 -6.27 -16.83 2.08
N LEU A 194 -6.49 -17.88 1.32
CA LEU A 194 -5.64 -18.29 0.20
C LEU A 194 -6.19 -17.74 -1.12
N GLY A 195 -5.31 -17.23 -1.96
CA GLY A 195 -5.63 -16.88 -3.34
C GLY A 195 -5.87 -18.15 -4.19
N HIS A 196 -6.66 -17.99 -5.26
CA HIS A 196 -6.99 -19.08 -6.19
C HIS A 196 -6.83 -18.58 -7.62
N ASN A 197 -6.46 -19.49 -8.52
CA ASN A 197 -6.62 -19.25 -9.94
C ASN A 197 -8.05 -19.58 -10.39
N THR A 198 -8.39 -19.32 -11.65
CA THR A 198 -9.72 -19.59 -12.23
C THR A 198 -10.11 -21.07 -12.21
N ALA A 199 -9.15 -21.98 -12.16
CA ALA A 199 -9.40 -23.42 -12.03
C ALA A 199 -9.59 -23.86 -10.57
N GLY A 200 -9.52 -22.94 -9.59
CA GLY A 200 -9.68 -23.22 -8.16
C GLY A 200 -8.41 -23.77 -7.49
N ALA A 201 -7.27 -23.83 -8.19
CA ALA A 201 -6.01 -24.20 -7.56
C ALA A 201 -5.51 -23.08 -6.66
N LEU A 202 -5.03 -23.45 -5.47
CA LEU A 202 -4.52 -22.54 -4.46
C LEU A 202 -3.16 -21.96 -4.86
N TYR A 203 -2.97 -20.67 -4.58
CA TYR A 203 -1.63 -20.08 -4.53
C TYR A 203 -1.03 -20.31 -3.14
N GLU A 204 0.28 -20.50 -3.09
CA GLU A 204 1.01 -20.48 -1.83
C GLU A 204 0.89 -19.08 -1.19
N LYS A 205 0.71 -19.05 0.14
CA LYS A 205 0.66 -17.79 0.87
C LYS A 205 2.08 -17.23 1.02
N ASP A 206 2.29 -16.06 0.44
CA ASP A 206 3.50 -15.28 0.70
C ASP A 206 3.42 -14.70 2.12
N LYS A 207 4.37 -15.13 2.98
CA LYS A 207 4.51 -14.64 4.36
C LYS A 207 5.72 -13.71 4.45
N ASP A 208 5.78 -12.75 3.55
CA ASP A 208 6.87 -11.80 3.44
C ASP A 208 6.97 -10.91 4.68
N ASN A 209 8.19 -10.75 5.19
CA ASN A 209 8.51 -9.89 6.32
C ASN A 209 9.15 -8.56 5.90
N GLU A 210 9.25 -8.29 4.61
CA GLU A 210 9.71 -7.00 4.10
C GLU A 210 8.53 -6.09 3.78
N ALA A 211 8.21 -5.17 4.68
CA ALA A 211 7.12 -4.22 4.48
C ALA A 211 7.32 -3.36 3.22
N ARG A 212 6.34 -3.41 2.31
CA ARG A 212 6.30 -2.58 1.08
C ARG A 212 5.00 -1.78 1.03
N ALA A 213 5.12 -0.46 1.00
CA ALA A 213 3.99 0.47 0.96
C ALA A 213 3.02 0.20 -0.21
N ALA A 214 3.51 -0.45 -1.26
CA ALA A 214 2.75 -0.71 -2.47
C ALA A 214 2.01 -2.05 -2.48
N SER A 215 2.28 -3.01 -1.55
CA SER A 215 1.79 -4.36 -1.76
C SER A 215 1.57 -5.26 -0.54
N THR A 216 2.21 -5.04 0.60
CA THR A 216 2.28 -6.09 1.63
C THR A 216 1.32 -5.91 2.82
N LEU A 217 0.29 -5.09 2.69
CA LEU A 217 -0.74 -4.99 3.72
C LEU A 217 -1.45 -6.34 3.89
N GLU A 218 -1.42 -6.85 5.10
CA GLU A 218 -2.32 -7.88 5.61
C GLU A 218 -3.40 -7.19 6.43
N THR A 219 -4.67 -7.52 6.20
CA THR A 219 -5.79 -6.87 6.89
C THR A 219 -7.03 -7.74 6.90
N THR A 220 -8.06 -7.33 7.65
CA THR A 220 -9.36 -8.00 7.71
C THR A 220 -10.47 -7.09 7.19
N LEU A 221 -11.66 -7.64 6.91
CA LEU A 221 -12.82 -6.82 6.57
C LEU A 221 -13.17 -5.85 7.71
N ASP A 222 -13.07 -6.30 8.96
CA ASP A 222 -13.35 -5.47 10.12
C ASP A 222 -12.40 -4.28 10.20
N ASP A 223 -11.10 -4.50 10.12
CA ASP A 223 -10.09 -3.44 10.21
C ASP A 223 -10.16 -2.47 9.03
N TYR A 224 -10.31 -3.00 7.80
CA TYR A 224 -10.39 -2.14 6.62
C TYR A 224 -11.69 -1.33 6.58
N THR A 225 -12.77 -1.82 7.22
CA THR A 225 -14.00 -1.05 7.43
C THR A 225 -13.74 0.13 8.38
N LEU A 226 -13.01 -0.08 9.49
CA LEU A 226 -12.62 1.00 10.41
C LEU A 226 -11.78 2.06 9.71
N PHE A 227 -10.81 1.65 8.89
CA PHE A 227 -10.00 2.56 8.09
C PHE A 227 -10.86 3.39 7.12
N THR A 228 -11.74 2.75 6.35
CA THR A 228 -12.59 3.42 5.36
C THR A 228 -13.54 4.42 6.03
N GLU A 229 -14.17 4.02 7.14
CA GLU A 229 -15.01 4.91 7.94
C GLU A 229 -14.24 6.13 8.47
N ALA A 230 -13.01 5.90 8.94
CA ALA A 230 -12.18 6.97 9.47
C ALA A 230 -11.82 8.01 8.40
N ILE A 231 -11.60 7.59 7.15
CA ILE A 231 -11.39 8.50 6.02
C ILE A 231 -12.66 9.30 5.74
N PHE A 232 -13.81 8.65 5.60
CA PHE A 232 -15.07 9.34 5.31
C PHE A 232 -15.48 10.35 6.39
N LYS A 233 -15.13 10.07 7.65
CA LYS A 233 -15.40 10.93 8.80
C LYS A 233 -14.28 11.92 9.15
N ASN A 234 -13.23 12.00 8.32
CA ASN A 234 -12.04 12.85 8.56
C ASN A 234 -11.40 12.65 9.95
N LYS A 235 -11.36 11.40 10.45
CA LYS A 235 -10.77 11.08 11.78
C LYS A 235 -9.25 11.07 11.77
N LEU A 236 -8.62 10.82 10.61
CA LEU A 236 -7.17 10.71 10.46
C LEU A 236 -6.52 11.94 9.82
N LEU A 237 -7.28 12.70 9.06
CA LEU A 237 -6.85 13.87 8.30
C LEU A 237 -7.85 15.00 8.49
N LYS A 238 -7.41 16.25 8.31
CA LYS A 238 -8.31 17.39 8.19
C LYS A 238 -9.16 17.27 6.92
N ALA A 239 -10.38 17.80 6.96
CA ALA A 239 -11.29 17.78 5.79
C ALA A 239 -10.66 18.40 4.53
N SER A 240 -9.89 19.50 4.70
CA SER A 240 -9.15 20.11 3.59
C SER A 240 -8.13 19.17 2.96
N THR A 241 -7.40 18.41 3.76
CA THR A 241 -6.40 17.44 3.29
C THR A 241 -7.07 16.26 2.60
N THR A 242 -8.17 15.76 3.15
CA THR A 242 -9.00 14.72 2.51
C THR A 242 -9.50 15.21 1.15
N THR A 243 -9.97 16.46 1.04
CA THR A 243 -10.40 17.05 -0.24
C THR A 243 -9.25 17.07 -1.26
N VAL A 244 -8.05 17.48 -0.86
CA VAL A 244 -6.86 17.44 -1.75
C VAL A 244 -6.56 16.02 -2.19
N MET A 245 -6.60 15.04 -1.27
CA MET A 245 -6.32 13.64 -1.55
C MET A 245 -7.27 13.05 -2.59
N PHE A 246 -8.55 13.42 -2.57
CA PHE A 246 -9.57 12.94 -3.50
C PHE A 246 -9.80 13.86 -4.72
N SER A 247 -9.06 14.95 -4.85
CA SER A 247 -9.16 15.82 -6.03
C SER A 247 -8.44 15.21 -7.24
N GLN A 248 -8.82 15.66 -8.44
CA GLN A 248 -8.12 15.26 -9.65
C GLN A 248 -6.67 15.76 -9.61
N GLN A 249 -5.71 14.87 -9.72
CA GLN A 249 -4.27 15.16 -9.61
C GLN A 249 -3.57 15.25 -10.97
N ILE A 250 -4.11 14.65 -12.01
CA ILE A 250 -3.56 14.62 -13.36
C ILE A 250 -4.70 14.71 -14.38
N LYS A 251 -4.46 15.39 -15.50
CA LYS A 251 -5.39 15.54 -16.62
C LYS A 251 -5.06 14.56 -17.73
#